data_35bd0be1ae3fbd384bbc2b3feeb3cce6
#
_entry.id   35bd0be1ae3fbd384bbc2b3feeb3cce6
#
_cell.length_a   1.000
_cell.length_b   1.000
_cell.length_c   1.000
_cell.angle_alpha   90.00
_cell.angle_beta   90.00
_cell.angle_gamma   90.00
#
_symmetry.space_group_name_H-M   'P 1'
#
loop_
_entity.id
_entity.type
_entity.pdbx_description
1 polymer ?
#
loop_
_entity_poly.entity_id
_entity_poly.type
_entity_poly.pdbx_seq_one_letter_code
_entity_poly.pdbx_strand_id
1 'polypeptide(L)'
;MNTLTKRLFWMALSCLPFISSGCKQSETAVKESSISDALYQNLPFEMPKVQQPVFPAYEVNIEKFGAKGDGLFLNTKAINDAIKEVNQRGGGKVIIPEGIWLTGPIELLSNVNLYTEQNALVLFTGDFEAYPIIATSFEGLETRRCQSPISARNAENIAVTGYGTFDGNGDCWRPVKKEKLTASQWKKLVNSGGVLDEK
;
A
#
# COMPACT_ATOMS: atom_id res chain seq x y z
N MET A 1 -15.66 74.64 56.43
CA MET A 1 -16.88 73.86 56.35
C MET A 1 -16.68 72.77 55.30
N ASN A 2 -16.90 71.58 55.69
CA ASN A 2 -16.98 70.33 54.97
C ASN A 2 -15.69 69.57 54.55
N THR A 3 -15.53 68.56 55.32
CA THR A 3 -14.51 67.52 55.33
C THR A 3 -14.67 66.53 54.19
N LEU A 4 -13.56 66.37 53.47
CA LEU A 4 -13.45 65.29 52.46
C LEU A 4 -12.87 64.04 53.10
N THR A 5 -13.62 63.01 53.24
CA THR A 5 -13.18 61.63 53.61
C THR A 5 -12.64 60.89 52.41
N LYS A 6 -11.33 60.70 52.42
CA LYS A 6 -10.65 59.75 51.46
C LYS A 6 -10.90 58.35 51.89
N ARG A 7 -11.59 57.54 51.04
CA ARG A 7 -11.62 56.11 51.14
C ARG A 7 -10.57 55.50 50.19
N LEU A 8 -9.55 54.90 50.76
CA LEU A 8 -8.60 54.07 50.06
C LEU A 8 -9.33 52.73 49.64
N PHE A 9 -9.32 52.49 48.33
CA PHE A 9 -9.76 51.19 47.77
C PHE A 9 -8.52 50.33 47.60
N TRP A 10 -8.41 49.27 48.40
CA TRP A 10 -7.40 48.21 48.24
C TRP A 10 -7.86 47.28 47.10
N MET A 11 -7.16 47.30 45.96
CA MET A 11 -7.27 46.30 44.93
C MET A 11 -6.42 45.08 45.29
N ALA A 12 -7.05 44.02 45.74
CA ALA A 12 -6.40 42.72 45.88
C ALA A 12 -6.26 42.10 44.50
N LEU A 13 -5.03 42.03 43.99
CA LEU A 13 -4.66 41.34 42.76
C LEU A 13 -4.60 39.83 43.05
N SER A 14 -5.67 39.10 42.73
CA SER A 14 -5.68 37.64 42.85
C SER A 14 -4.90 37.04 41.66
N CYS A 15 -3.70 36.54 41.92
CA CYS A 15 -2.97 35.64 41.01
C CYS A 15 -3.72 34.29 40.90
N LEU A 16 -4.38 34.10 39.79
CA LEU A 16 -4.83 32.76 39.39
C LEU A 16 -3.63 31.94 38.85
N PRO A 17 -3.36 30.76 39.34
CA PRO A 17 -2.36 29.89 38.74
C PRO A 17 -2.90 29.36 37.41
N PHE A 18 -2.23 29.65 36.32
CA PHE A 18 -2.39 28.98 35.04
C PHE A 18 -1.99 27.50 35.22
N ILE A 19 -2.97 26.64 35.37
CA ILE A 19 -2.76 25.19 35.24
C ILE A 19 -2.61 24.91 33.74
N SER A 20 -1.37 24.83 33.26
CA SER A 20 -1.06 24.28 31.97
C SER A 20 -1.39 22.76 31.99
N SER A 21 -2.60 22.39 31.53
CA SER A 21 -2.89 21.02 31.19
C SER A 21 -2.00 20.62 30.02
N GLY A 22 -0.84 20.06 30.34
CA GLY A 22 -0.01 19.36 29.39
C GLY A 22 -0.82 18.17 28.85
N CYS A 23 -1.24 18.27 27.60
CA CYS A 23 -1.71 17.12 26.84
C CYS A 23 -0.58 16.09 26.84
N LYS A 24 -0.66 15.08 27.69
CA LYS A 24 0.12 13.85 27.56
C LYS A 24 -0.34 13.20 26.25
N GLN A 25 0.41 13.40 25.17
CA GLN A 25 0.39 12.49 24.05
C GLN A 25 0.70 11.09 24.62
N SER A 26 -0.31 10.23 24.64
CA SER A 26 -0.07 8.82 24.88
C SER A 26 0.71 8.32 23.68
N GLU A 27 2.02 8.18 23.83
CA GLU A 27 2.81 7.30 22.98
C GLU A 27 2.22 5.89 23.14
N THR A 28 1.35 5.52 22.20
CA THR A 28 0.92 4.14 22.05
C THR A 28 2.17 3.38 21.64
N ALA A 29 2.81 2.72 22.59
CA ALA A 29 3.92 1.82 22.33
C ALA A 29 3.44 0.78 21.30
N VAL A 30 3.96 0.91 20.09
CA VAL A 30 3.75 -0.07 19.03
C VAL A 30 4.36 -1.37 19.54
N LYS A 31 3.53 -2.39 19.70
CA LYS A 31 3.95 -3.70 20.20
C LYS A 31 4.85 -4.30 19.12
N GLU A 32 6.14 -4.27 19.38
CA GLU A 32 7.16 -4.90 18.52
C GLU A 32 6.84 -6.39 18.42
N SER A 33 6.36 -6.83 17.25
CA SER A 33 6.14 -8.25 16.98
C SER A 33 7.52 -8.87 16.71
N SER A 34 8.10 -9.51 17.72
CA SER A 34 9.38 -10.18 17.57
C SER A 34 9.21 -11.48 16.78
N ILE A 35 9.93 -11.60 15.68
CA ILE A 35 10.15 -12.90 15.02
C ILE A 35 10.80 -13.82 16.07
N SER A 36 10.26 -15.02 16.25
CA SER A 36 10.76 -15.95 17.26
C SER A 36 12.24 -16.25 17.06
N ASP A 37 13.06 -16.06 18.10
CA ASP A 37 14.48 -16.42 18.09
C ASP A 37 14.71 -17.90 17.77
N ALA A 38 13.71 -18.75 17.96
CA ALA A 38 13.78 -20.17 17.62
C ALA A 38 14.02 -20.41 16.10
N LEU A 39 13.62 -19.47 15.23
CA LEU A 39 13.85 -19.58 13.79
C LEU A 39 15.34 -19.39 13.41
N TYR A 40 16.14 -18.83 14.29
CA TYR A 40 17.56 -18.56 14.07
C TYR A 40 18.49 -19.54 14.78
N GLN A 41 17.92 -20.55 15.50
CA GLN A 41 18.69 -21.52 16.24
C GLN A 41 18.99 -22.77 15.40
N ASN A 42 20.16 -23.37 15.62
CA ASN A 42 20.58 -24.63 14.99
C ASN A 42 20.62 -24.62 13.46
N LEU A 43 20.85 -23.46 12.85
CA LEU A 43 21.05 -23.34 11.41
C LEU A 43 22.48 -23.74 11.04
N PRO A 44 22.71 -24.38 9.87
CA PRO A 44 24.05 -24.76 9.40
C PRO A 44 24.86 -23.56 8.85
N PHE A 45 24.35 -22.35 8.93
CA PHE A 45 24.95 -21.09 8.49
C PHE A 45 24.55 -19.96 9.41
N GLU A 46 25.29 -18.86 9.41
CA GLU A 46 24.93 -17.63 10.11
C GLU A 46 23.86 -16.88 9.33
N MET A 47 22.69 -16.69 9.94
CA MET A 47 21.56 -16.00 9.35
C MET A 47 21.37 -14.63 10.03
N PRO A 48 21.39 -13.52 9.28
CA PRO A 48 21.10 -12.21 9.86
C PRO A 48 19.65 -12.16 10.35
N LYS A 49 19.44 -11.54 11.53
CA LYS A 49 18.10 -11.34 12.06
C LYS A 49 17.32 -10.34 11.20
N VAL A 50 16.19 -10.78 10.67
CA VAL A 50 15.28 -9.95 9.91
C VAL A 50 14.38 -9.18 10.86
N GLN A 51 14.27 -7.87 10.66
CA GLN A 51 13.33 -7.03 11.39
C GLN A 51 11.96 -7.08 10.73
N GLN A 52 10.92 -7.30 11.53
CA GLN A 52 9.55 -7.26 11.03
C GLN A 52 9.11 -5.80 10.87
N PRO A 53 8.47 -5.45 9.72
CA PRO A 53 7.90 -4.13 9.54
C PRO A 53 6.89 -3.78 10.62
N VAL A 54 6.96 -2.54 11.11
CA VAL A 54 6.03 -2.01 12.13
C VAL A 54 5.34 -0.79 11.56
N PHE A 55 4.01 -0.74 11.70
CA PHE A 55 3.19 0.30 11.09
C PHE A 55 2.44 1.11 12.14
N PRO A 56 2.24 2.43 11.93
CA PRO A 56 1.33 3.23 12.74
C PRO A 56 -0.09 2.64 12.75
N ALA A 57 -0.86 2.98 13.78
CA ALA A 57 -2.23 2.47 13.96
C ALA A 57 -3.26 3.10 12.99
N TYR A 58 -2.83 3.99 12.09
CA TYR A 58 -3.71 4.60 11.10
C TYR A 58 -4.17 3.57 10.06
N GLU A 59 -5.48 3.49 9.84
CA GLU A 59 -6.07 2.55 8.89
C GLU A 59 -7.07 3.25 7.96
N VAL A 60 -7.09 2.83 6.71
CA VAL A 60 -8.01 3.36 5.71
C VAL A 60 -8.55 2.22 4.83
N ASN A 61 -9.86 2.25 4.56
CA ASN A 61 -10.51 1.32 3.64
C ASN A 61 -10.58 1.95 2.25
N ILE A 62 -10.25 1.18 1.20
CA ILE A 62 -10.22 1.64 -0.20
C ILE A 62 -11.59 2.13 -0.71
N GLU A 63 -12.68 1.68 -0.13
CA GLU A 63 -14.04 2.13 -0.47
C GLU A 63 -14.23 3.63 -0.23
N LYS A 64 -13.51 4.21 0.75
CA LYS A 64 -13.49 5.68 0.99
C LYS A 64 -12.93 6.47 -0.19
N PHE A 65 -12.19 5.82 -1.07
CA PHE A 65 -11.62 6.37 -2.32
C PHE A 65 -12.45 6.02 -3.55
N GLY A 66 -13.65 5.46 -3.35
CA GLY A 66 -14.58 5.12 -4.43
C GLY A 66 -14.34 3.76 -5.06
N ALA A 67 -13.57 2.88 -4.41
CA ALA A 67 -13.40 1.52 -4.86
C ALA A 67 -14.72 0.72 -4.78
N LYS A 68 -14.90 -0.24 -5.71
CA LYS A 68 -16.06 -1.12 -5.80
C LYS A 68 -15.63 -2.56 -5.94
N GLY A 69 -16.10 -3.42 -5.03
CA GLY A 69 -15.78 -4.85 -4.98
C GLY A 69 -16.67 -5.72 -5.88
N ASP A 70 -17.05 -5.22 -7.05
CA ASP A 70 -18.00 -5.88 -7.98
C ASP A 70 -17.33 -6.72 -9.09
N GLY A 71 -15.99 -6.75 -9.13
CA GLY A 71 -15.22 -7.44 -10.15
C GLY A 71 -15.21 -6.79 -11.53
N LEU A 72 -15.86 -5.64 -11.71
CA LEU A 72 -16.02 -4.94 -12.99
C LEU A 72 -15.37 -3.56 -12.98
N PHE A 73 -15.50 -2.84 -11.88
CA PHE A 73 -14.95 -1.50 -11.74
C PHE A 73 -13.43 -1.55 -11.56
N LEU A 74 -12.69 -0.76 -12.35
CA LEU A 74 -11.23 -0.71 -12.25
C LEU A 74 -10.78 0.16 -11.06
N ASN A 75 -10.27 -0.48 -10.03
CA ASN A 75 -9.96 0.12 -8.73
C ASN A 75 -8.53 0.67 -8.61
N THR A 76 -7.73 0.65 -9.66
CA THR A 76 -6.31 1.03 -9.66
C THR A 76 -6.08 2.39 -9.00
N LYS A 77 -6.88 3.39 -9.40
CA LYS A 77 -6.76 4.74 -8.84
C LYS A 77 -7.12 4.78 -7.36
N ALA A 78 -8.23 4.17 -6.98
CA ALA A 78 -8.71 4.18 -5.59
C ALA A 78 -7.72 3.51 -4.63
N ILE A 79 -7.14 2.37 -5.03
CA ILE A 79 -6.14 1.66 -4.23
C ILE A 79 -4.86 2.51 -4.10
N ASN A 80 -4.34 3.03 -5.20
CA ASN A 80 -3.12 3.85 -5.17
C ASN A 80 -3.32 5.18 -4.43
N ASP A 81 -4.49 5.80 -4.49
CA ASP A 81 -4.81 7.00 -3.73
C ASP A 81 -4.88 6.71 -2.22
N ALA A 82 -5.45 5.56 -1.81
CA ALA A 82 -5.43 5.12 -0.42
C ALA A 82 -4.00 4.89 0.09
N ILE A 83 -3.13 4.26 -0.71
CA ILE A 83 -1.72 4.05 -0.38
C ILE A 83 -1.01 5.40 -0.19
N LYS A 84 -1.23 6.36 -1.09
CA LYS A 84 -0.66 7.72 -0.98
C LYS A 84 -1.12 8.45 0.28
N GLU A 85 -2.40 8.38 0.60
CA GLU A 85 -2.95 9.00 1.81
C GLU A 85 -2.29 8.44 3.07
N VAL A 86 -2.17 7.10 3.18
CA VAL A 86 -1.54 6.44 4.32
C VAL A 86 -0.06 6.81 4.42
N ASN A 87 0.66 6.79 3.31
CA ASN A 87 2.07 7.19 3.27
C ASN A 87 2.27 8.65 3.71
N GLN A 88 1.44 9.59 3.21
CA GLN A 88 1.51 11.01 3.56
C GLN A 88 1.24 11.29 5.04
N ARG A 89 0.48 10.42 5.72
CA ARG A 89 0.23 10.47 7.17
C ARG A 89 1.33 9.80 8.01
N GLY A 90 2.41 9.40 7.38
CA GLY A 90 3.53 8.75 8.06
C GLY A 90 3.46 7.24 8.12
N GLY A 91 2.44 6.62 7.52
CA GLY A 91 2.29 5.18 7.41
C GLY A 91 1.02 4.63 8.05
N GLY A 92 0.83 3.32 7.91
CA GLY A 92 -0.33 2.61 8.44
C GLY A 92 -0.81 1.48 7.53
N LYS A 93 -2.10 1.18 7.58
CA LYS A 93 -2.72 0.06 6.89
C LYS A 93 -3.74 0.54 5.85
N VAL A 94 -3.63 0.03 4.63
CA VAL A 94 -4.66 0.14 3.58
C VAL A 94 -5.45 -1.15 3.57
N ILE A 95 -6.73 -1.09 3.83
CA ILE A 95 -7.62 -2.26 3.93
C ILE A 95 -8.35 -2.46 2.61
N ILE A 96 -8.21 -3.65 2.06
CA ILE A 96 -9.00 -4.17 0.95
C ILE A 96 -10.01 -5.15 1.56
N PRO A 97 -11.30 -4.78 1.66
CA PRO A 97 -12.31 -5.63 2.30
C PRO A 97 -12.70 -6.83 1.42
N GLU A 98 -13.60 -7.68 1.91
CA GLU A 98 -14.15 -8.79 1.11
C GLU A 98 -14.76 -8.29 -0.20
N GLY A 99 -14.69 -9.08 -1.27
CA GLY A 99 -15.20 -8.73 -2.60
C GLY A 99 -14.21 -9.05 -3.71
N ILE A 100 -14.57 -8.73 -4.95
CA ILE A 100 -13.74 -8.92 -6.13
C ILE A 100 -13.27 -7.55 -6.62
N TRP A 101 -11.99 -7.27 -6.45
CA TRP A 101 -11.36 -5.96 -6.71
C TRP A 101 -10.54 -6.01 -7.99
N LEU A 102 -11.17 -5.73 -9.14
CA LEU A 102 -10.46 -5.62 -10.42
C LEU A 102 -9.53 -4.39 -10.37
N THR A 103 -8.25 -4.58 -10.70
CA THR A 103 -7.24 -3.51 -10.63
C THR A 103 -6.18 -3.66 -11.72
N GLY A 104 -5.51 -2.56 -12.04
CA GLY A 104 -4.20 -2.53 -12.69
C GLY A 104 -3.07 -2.47 -11.67
N PRO A 105 -1.90 -1.91 -12.05
CA PRO A 105 -0.72 -1.88 -11.18
C PRO A 105 -0.94 -1.16 -9.86
N ILE A 106 -0.46 -1.77 -8.79
CA ILE A 106 -0.40 -1.21 -7.44
C ILE A 106 1.05 -0.86 -7.11
N GLU A 107 1.29 0.38 -6.67
CA GLU A 107 2.60 0.83 -6.21
C GLU A 107 2.61 1.02 -4.70
N LEU A 108 3.43 0.24 -4.00
CA LEU A 108 3.61 0.35 -2.56
C LEU A 108 4.58 1.48 -2.23
N LEU A 109 4.22 2.29 -1.26
CA LEU A 109 5.03 3.38 -0.73
C LEU A 109 5.52 3.04 0.67
N SER A 110 6.57 3.74 1.13
CA SER A 110 7.15 3.51 2.46
C SER A 110 6.12 3.60 3.58
N ASN A 111 6.31 2.76 4.61
CA ASN A 111 5.48 2.68 5.81
C ASN A 111 4.03 2.25 5.56
N VAL A 112 3.74 1.56 4.45
CA VAL A 112 2.39 1.11 4.11
C VAL A 112 2.29 -0.41 4.18
N ASN A 113 1.29 -0.89 4.92
CA ASN A 113 0.82 -2.26 4.90
C ASN A 113 -0.45 -2.37 4.04
N LEU A 114 -0.37 -3.03 2.89
CA LEU A 114 -1.53 -3.38 2.09
C LEU A 114 -2.14 -4.66 2.67
N TYR A 115 -3.29 -4.53 3.31
CA TYR A 115 -3.96 -5.60 4.04
C TYR A 115 -5.24 -6.03 3.32
N THR A 116 -5.37 -7.33 3.05
CA THR A 116 -6.58 -7.91 2.47
C THR A 116 -7.37 -8.66 3.53
N GLU A 117 -8.65 -8.37 3.66
CA GLU A 117 -9.55 -9.13 4.52
C GLU A 117 -9.80 -10.55 3.97
N GLN A 118 -10.39 -11.39 4.80
CA GLN A 118 -10.84 -12.71 4.36
C GLN A 118 -11.85 -12.57 3.21
N ASN A 119 -11.79 -13.46 2.20
CA ASN A 119 -12.63 -13.42 1.00
C ASN A 119 -12.41 -12.21 0.08
N ALA A 120 -11.36 -11.42 0.28
CA ALA A 120 -10.95 -10.43 -0.71
C ALA A 120 -10.21 -11.11 -1.86
N LEU A 121 -10.64 -10.87 -3.09
CA LEU A 121 -9.93 -11.25 -4.31
C LEU A 121 -9.48 -9.99 -5.04
N VAL A 122 -8.18 -9.75 -5.07
CA VAL A 122 -7.57 -8.68 -5.88
C VAL A 122 -7.20 -9.29 -7.23
N LEU A 123 -8.01 -9.00 -8.24
CA LEU A 123 -7.85 -9.52 -9.60
C LEU A 123 -7.17 -8.48 -10.48
N PHE A 124 -5.99 -8.81 -11.01
CA PHE A 124 -5.30 -7.92 -11.94
C PHE A 124 -5.89 -8.03 -13.34
N THR A 125 -6.18 -6.87 -13.97
CA THR A 125 -6.75 -6.83 -15.31
C THR A 125 -5.78 -7.41 -16.35
N GLY A 126 -6.32 -8.11 -17.34
CA GLY A 126 -5.59 -8.55 -18.52
C GLY A 126 -5.48 -7.49 -19.62
N ASP A 127 -5.98 -6.27 -19.37
CA ASP A 127 -5.84 -5.14 -20.28
C ASP A 127 -4.42 -4.57 -20.19
N PHE A 128 -3.61 -4.78 -21.22
CA PHE A 128 -2.23 -4.33 -21.29
C PHE A 128 -2.07 -2.81 -21.24
N GLU A 129 -3.06 -2.07 -21.72
CA GLU A 129 -3.05 -0.60 -21.71
C GLU A 129 -3.11 -0.02 -20.27
N ALA A 130 -3.58 -0.81 -19.31
CA ALA A 130 -3.56 -0.44 -17.89
C ALA A 130 -2.15 -0.47 -17.27
N TYR A 131 -1.14 -1.02 -17.98
CA TYR A 131 0.21 -1.22 -17.47
C TYR A 131 1.21 -0.34 -18.20
N PRO A 132 1.67 0.76 -17.60
CA PRO A 132 2.66 1.64 -18.24
C PRO A 132 3.96 0.91 -18.56
N ILE A 133 4.58 1.26 -19.68
CA ILE A 133 5.90 0.77 -20.04
C ILE A 133 6.94 1.58 -19.27
N ILE A 134 7.64 0.93 -18.36
CA ILE A 134 8.66 1.53 -17.50
C ILE A 134 10.07 1.04 -17.86
N ALA A 135 11.08 1.88 -17.58
CA ALA A 135 12.47 1.46 -17.59
C ALA A 135 12.73 0.54 -16.40
N THR A 136 13.33 -0.60 -16.65
CA THR A 136 13.62 -1.63 -15.64
C THR A 136 14.79 -2.49 -16.08
N SER A 137 15.22 -3.43 -15.25
CA SER A 137 16.17 -4.47 -15.63
C SER A 137 15.46 -5.83 -15.65
N PHE A 138 15.89 -6.68 -16.57
CA PHE A 138 15.45 -8.07 -16.64
C PHE A 138 16.65 -8.94 -16.97
N GLU A 139 16.91 -9.94 -16.13
CA GLU A 139 18.08 -10.84 -16.27
C GLU A 139 19.42 -10.09 -16.42
N GLY A 140 19.55 -8.94 -15.71
CA GLY A 140 20.75 -8.10 -15.76
C GLY A 140 20.82 -7.15 -16.97
N LEU A 141 19.85 -7.15 -17.86
CA LEU A 141 19.78 -6.25 -19.01
C LEU A 141 18.85 -5.07 -18.74
N GLU A 142 19.30 -3.86 -19.05
CA GLU A 142 18.43 -2.68 -19.04
C GLU A 142 17.42 -2.80 -20.19
N THR A 143 16.15 -2.64 -19.86
CA THR A 143 15.05 -2.81 -20.82
C THR A 143 13.85 -1.97 -20.44
N ARG A 144 12.83 -2.00 -21.28
CA ARG A 144 11.52 -1.41 -21.04
C ARG A 144 10.46 -2.49 -21.07
N ARG A 145 9.66 -2.56 -20.00
CA ARG A 145 8.60 -3.58 -19.85
C ARG A 145 7.38 -2.97 -19.21
N CYS A 146 6.26 -3.67 -19.32
CA CYS A 146 5.07 -3.35 -18.53
C CYS A 146 5.40 -3.33 -17.04
N GLN A 147 4.87 -2.36 -16.31
CA GLN A 147 4.98 -2.31 -14.86
C GLN A 147 4.42 -3.60 -14.25
N SER A 148 5.06 -4.12 -13.22
CA SER A 148 4.57 -5.29 -12.50
C SER A 148 3.22 -5.01 -11.83
N PRO A 149 2.36 -6.03 -11.65
CA PRO A 149 1.09 -5.89 -10.94
C PRO A 149 1.24 -5.27 -9.55
N ILE A 150 2.26 -5.66 -8.81
CA ILE A 150 2.66 -5.02 -7.54
C ILE A 150 4.11 -4.60 -7.67
N SER A 151 4.39 -3.36 -7.35
CA SER A 151 5.74 -2.80 -7.39
C SER A 151 6.01 -1.88 -6.21
N ALA A 152 7.29 -1.71 -5.89
CA ALA A 152 7.78 -0.71 -4.95
C ALA A 152 9.14 -0.20 -5.44
N ARG A 153 9.37 1.08 -5.37
CA ARG A 153 10.65 1.69 -5.76
C ARG A 153 11.13 2.62 -4.65
N ASN A 154 12.37 2.36 -4.18
CA ASN A 154 12.98 3.13 -3.10
C ASN A 154 12.06 3.24 -1.85
N ALA A 155 11.29 2.19 -1.58
CA ALA A 155 10.36 2.11 -0.46
C ALA A 155 10.94 1.21 0.63
N GLU A 156 10.69 1.59 1.88
CA GLU A 156 11.08 0.84 3.07
C GLU A 156 9.89 0.63 3.99
N ASN A 157 9.99 -0.35 4.89
CA ASN A 157 8.94 -0.69 5.85
C ASN A 157 7.58 -0.89 5.17
N ILE A 158 7.54 -1.81 4.19
CA ILE A 158 6.34 -2.16 3.42
C ILE A 158 5.93 -3.60 3.71
N ALA A 159 4.63 -3.85 3.62
CA ALA A 159 4.10 -5.21 3.73
C ALA A 159 2.85 -5.41 2.86
N VAL A 160 2.63 -6.66 2.48
CA VAL A 160 1.37 -7.17 1.96
C VAL A 160 0.94 -8.29 2.91
N THR A 161 -0.19 -8.11 3.59
CA THR A 161 -0.65 -9.02 4.64
C THR A 161 -2.14 -9.30 4.53
N GLY A 162 -2.65 -10.17 5.40
CA GLY A 162 -4.07 -10.52 5.46
C GLY A 162 -4.36 -11.91 4.92
N TYR A 163 -5.62 -12.17 4.57
CA TYR A 163 -6.13 -13.50 4.24
C TYR A 163 -6.74 -13.59 2.83
N GLY A 164 -6.73 -12.48 2.09
CA GLY A 164 -7.23 -12.42 0.71
C GLY A 164 -6.27 -13.03 -0.29
N THR A 165 -6.72 -13.08 -1.53
CA THR A 165 -5.97 -13.64 -2.66
C THR A 165 -5.62 -12.54 -3.65
N PHE A 166 -4.39 -12.55 -4.16
CA PHE A 166 -3.95 -11.75 -5.30
C PHE A 166 -3.84 -12.67 -6.52
N ASP A 167 -4.67 -12.42 -7.52
CA ASP A 167 -4.64 -13.15 -8.80
C ASP A 167 -4.05 -12.23 -9.89
N GLY A 168 -2.83 -12.57 -10.31
CA GLY A 168 -2.11 -11.84 -11.36
C GLY A 168 -2.67 -12.05 -12.76
N ASN A 169 -3.71 -12.86 -12.95
CA ASN A 169 -4.32 -13.19 -14.24
C ASN A 169 -3.27 -13.63 -15.28
N GLY A 170 -2.37 -14.51 -14.86
CA GLY A 170 -1.15 -14.85 -15.57
C GLY A 170 -1.36 -15.44 -16.97
N ASP A 171 -2.53 -15.97 -17.25
CA ASP A 171 -2.83 -16.54 -18.57
C ASP A 171 -2.80 -15.48 -19.67
N CYS A 172 -3.17 -14.24 -19.38
CA CYS A 172 -3.10 -13.13 -20.33
C CYS A 172 -1.65 -12.73 -20.68
N TRP A 173 -0.69 -13.08 -19.82
CA TRP A 173 0.72 -12.66 -19.93
C TRP A 173 1.65 -13.75 -20.45
N ARG A 174 1.14 -14.97 -20.62
CA ARG A 174 1.97 -16.10 -21.07
C ARG A 174 2.26 -16.02 -22.56
N PRO A 175 3.53 -16.14 -22.98
CA PRO A 175 3.87 -16.24 -24.39
C PRO A 175 3.25 -17.52 -24.98
N VAL A 176 2.60 -17.37 -26.12
CA VAL A 176 2.00 -18.48 -26.86
C VAL A 176 3.00 -19.06 -27.84
N LYS A 177 3.19 -20.37 -27.79
CA LYS A 177 4.05 -21.09 -28.73
C LYS A 177 3.25 -21.59 -29.94
N LYS A 178 3.76 -21.34 -31.13
CA LYS A 178 3.11 -21.72 -32.38
C LYS A 178 2.68 -23.19 -32.42
N GLU A 179 3.54 -24.11 -31.94
CA GLU A 179 3.27 -25.54 -31.91
C GLU A 179 2.12 -25.95 -30.98
N LYS A 180 1.65 -25.06 -30.13
CA LYS A 180 0.50 -25.30 -29.22
C LYS A 180 -0.82 -24.75 -29.77
N LEU A 181 -0.81 -24.20 -30.97
CA LEU A 181 -1.98 -23.61 -31.62
C LEU A 181 -2.29 -24.34 -32.94
N THR A 182 -3.56 -24.35 -33.30
CA THR A 182 -3.96 -24.68 -34.66
C THR A 182 -3.53 -23.59 -35.64
N ALA A 183 -3.41 -23.90 -36.90
CA ALA A 183 -3.04 -22.94 -37.93
C ALA A 183 -3.99 -21.72 -37.98
N SER A 184 -5.28 -21.93 -37.75
CA SER A 184 -6.28 -20.85 -37.70
C SER A 184 -6.14 -19.94 -36.47
N GLN A 185 -5.87 -20.53 -35.30
CA GLN A 185 -5.61 -19.79 -34.06
C GLN A 185 -4.33 -18.96 -34.19
N TRP A 186 -3.25 -19.56 -34.73
CA TRP A 186 -2.01 -18.84 -34.98
C TRP A 186 -2.20 -17.66 -35.93
N LYS A 187 -2.89 -17.89 -37.05
CA LYS A 187 -3.20 -16.82 -38.02
C LYS A 187 -4.01 -15.68 -37.37
N LYS A 188 -5.00 -16.02 -36.54
CA LYS A 188 -5.81 -15.01 -35.82
C LYS A 188 -4.94 -14.22 -34.85
N LEU A 189 -4.05 -14.90 -34.11
CA LEU A 189 -3.14 -14.23 -33.17
C LEU A 189 -2.19 -13.27 -33.88
N VAL A 190 -1.53 -13.71 -34.95
CA VAL A 190 -0.62 -12.85 -35.74
C VAL A 190 -1.35 -11.64 -36.32
N ASN A 191 -2.60 -11.81 -36.73
CA ASN A 191 -3.39 -10.69 -37.29
C ASN A 191 -3.98 -9.76 -36.23
N SER A 192 -3.90 -10.09 -34.94
CA SER A 192 -4.42 -9.24 -33.85
C SER A 192 -3.53 -8.03 -33.55
N GLY A 193 -2.35 -7.94 -34.11
CA GLY A 193 -1.39 -6.88 -33.92
C GLY A 193 -0.11 -7.33 -33.23
N GLY A 194 0.71 -6.38 -32.85
CA GLY A 194 2.01 -6.61 -32.23
C GLY A 194 3.18 -6.39 -33.19
N VAL A 195 4.40 -6.61 -32.69
CA VAL A 195 5.62 -6.54 -33.49
C VAL A 195 5.98 -7.97 -33.94
N LEU A 196 6.11 -8.16 -35.24
CA LEU A 196 6.56 -9.42 -35.85
C LEU A 196 8.07 -9.30 -36.14
N ASP A 197 8.82 -10.33 -35.76
CA ASP A 197 10.20 -10.50 -36.19
C ASP A 197 10.19 -11.03 -37.65
N GLU A 198 11.01 -10.48 -38.51
CA GLU A 198 11.09 -10.84 -39.93
C GLU A 198 11.80 -12.19 -40.19
N LYS A 199 12.04 -12.97 -39.13
CA LYS A 199 12.66 -14.31 -39.23
C LYS A 199 11.66 -15.43 -39.41
#